data_dffc9128b7e30c9e8d86f70dd772019d
#
_entry.id   dffc9128b7e30c9e8d86f70dd772019d
#
_cell.length_a   1.000
_cell.length_b   1.000
_cell.length_c   1.000
_cell.angle_alpha   90.00
_cell.angle_beta   90.00
_cell.angle_gamma   90.00
#
_symmetry.space_group_name_H-M   'P 1'
#
loop_
_entity.id
_entity.type
_entity.pdbx_description
1 polymer ?
#
loop_
_entity_poly.entity_id
_entity_poly.type
_entity_poly.pdbx_seq_one_letter_code
_entity_poly.pdbx_strand_id
1 'polypeptide(L)'
;MTTILNEKTDRTVKNIHLMVTPLCDRKCPNCCNNLYTLNEIPYATEDELKQCERLFLTGGEPFRYTAVDDLAEYYKKRYPNIKQVIVYGNAYDCERYIMKGGTFNYIDGLSLSIKSKKDKECMESMVRDYEFEGLKHNRLYVFDNLMPTGVEIPNFAIYNRAWQSLDEYKPADDSIFRKMC
;
A
#
# COMPACT_ATOMS: atom_id res chain seq x y z
N MET A 1 10.59 24.38 3.36
CA MET A 1 10.07 23.02 3.05
C MET A 1 9.13 23.17 1.86
N THR A 2 9.55 22.75 0.71
CA THR A 2 8.78 22.92 -0.53
C THR A 2 7.82 21.75 -0.63
N THR A 3 6.55 21.99 -0.41
CA THR A 3 5.48 21.02 -0.59
C THR A 3 5.47 20.59 -2.05
N ILE A 4 5.87 19.35 -2.33
CA ILE A 4 5.74 18.76 -3.67
C ILE A 4 4.26 18.41 -3.89
N LEU A 5 3.42 19.43 -3.94
CA LEU A 5 2.07 19.29 -4.46
C LEU A 5 2.20 19.25 -5.98
N ASN A 6 1.98 18.08 -6.56
CA ASN A 6 2.04 17.89 -8.00
C ASN A 6 0.93 18.69 -8.69
N GLU A 7 1.23 19.91 -9.11
CA GLU A 7 0.50 20.61 -10.18
C GLU A 7 0.85 19.93 -11.52
N LYS A 8 0.23 18.80 -11.80
CA LYS A 8 0.26 18.19 -13.13
C LYS A 8 -1.15 18.20 -13.70
N THR A 9 -1.49 19.33 -14.34
CA THR A 9 -2.83 19.60 -14.88
C THR A 9 -3.09 18.99 -16.27
N ASP A 10 -2.16 18.21 -16.86
CA ASP A 10 -2.35 17.72 -18.25
C ASP A 10 -1.77 16.32 -18.53
N ARG A 11 -1.62 15.45 -17.53
CA ARG A 11 -1.29 14.03 -17.73
C ARG A 11 -2.45 13.18 -17.27
N THR A 12 -2.89 12.25 -18.12
CA THR A 12 -3.83 11.19 -17.74
C THR A 12 -3.24 10.42 -16.55
N VAL A 13 -3.75 10.71 -15.36
CA VAL A 13 -3.30 10.06 -14.13
C VAL A 13 -3.92 8.69 -14.08
N LYS A 14 -3.10 7.66 -14.30
CA LYS A 14 -3.55 6.26 -14.28
C LYS A 14 -3.46 5.60 -12.91
N ASN A 15 -2.64 6.17 -12.02
CA ASN A 15 -2.32 5.58 -10.73
C ASN A 15 -2.64 6.57 -9.61
N ILE A 16 -3.46 6.16 -8.66
CA ILE A 16 -3.75 6.96 -7.46
C ILE A 16 -3.27 6.20 -6.24
N HIS A 17 -2.36 6.80 -5.47
CA HIS A 17 -2.06 6.38 -4.11
C HIS A 17 -3.05 7.08 -3.18
N LEU A 18 -4.01 6.33 -2.68
CA LEU A 18 -5.11 6.83 -1.87
C LEU A 18 -4.82 6.60 -0.38
N MET A 19 -4.60 7.68 0.35
CA MET A 19 -4.49 7.61 1.80
C MET A 19 -5.87 7.36 2.39
N VAL A 20 -6.11 6.11 2.82
CA VAL A 20 -7.38 5.68 3.42
C VAL A 20 -7.44 5.93 4.93
N THR A 21 -6.27 6.09 5.55
CA THR A 21 -6.13 6.44 6.96
C THR A 21 -4.80 7.14 7.21
N PRO A 22 -4.74 8.19 8.03
CA PRO A 22 -3.47 8.75 8.50
C PRO A 22 -2.91 8.01 9.72
N LEU A 23 -3.69 7.11 10.33
CA LEU A 23 -3.34 6.45 11.57
C LEU A 23 -2.30 5.36 11.36
N CYS A 24 -1.25 5.37 12.15
CA CYS A 24 -0.22 4.35 12.23
C CYS A 24 0.43 4.41 13.61
N ASP A 25 0.63 3.26 14.24
CA ASP A 25 1.33 3.17 15.52
C ASP A 25 2.84 2.91 15.36
N ARG A 26 3.31 2.79 14.12
CA ARG A 26 4.73 2.61 13.82
C ARG A 26 5.45 3.95 13.67
N LYS A 27 6.67 3.99 14.20
CA LYS A 27 7.59 5.11 14.03
C LYS A 27 8.74 4.69 13.10
N CYS A 28 8.41 4.44 11.84
CA CYS A 28 9.43 4.05 10.86
C CYS A 28 10.40 5.21 10.63
N PRO A 29 11.73 4.96 10.64
CA PRO A 29 12.67 5.95 10.17
C PRO A 29 12.35 6.26 8.69
N ASN A 30 12.47 7.52 8.31
CA ASN A 30 12.20 7.97 6.94
C ASN A 30 10.82 7.51 6.37
N CYS A 31 9.78 7.57 7.21
CA CYS A 31 8.43 7.29 6.74
C CYS A 31 8.03 8.26 5.62
N CYS A 32 7.56 7.73 4.48
CA CYS A 32 7.17 8.57 3.34
C CYS A 32 6.05 9.57 3.68
N ASN A 33 5.23 9.29 4.69
CA ASN A 33 4.22 10.24 5.17
C ASN A 33 4.82 11.51 5.77
N ASN A 34 6.09 11.48 6.19
CA ASN A 34 6.79 12.67 6.70
C ASN A 34 7.16 13.68 5.59
N LEU A 35 7.00 13.28 4.31
CA LEU A 35 7.16 14.17 3.16
C LEU A 35 5.95 15.10 2.96
N TYR A 36 4.83 14.81 3.60
CA TYR A 36 3.57 15.49 3.38
C TYR A 36 3.07 16.16 4.66
N THR A 37 2.46 17.32 4.52
CA THR A 37 1.56 17.84 5.53
C THR A 37 0.22 17.12 5.34
N LEU A 38 -0.04 16.08 6.12
CA LEU A 38 -1.15 15.13 5.88
C LEU A 38 -2.51 15.82 5.74
N ASN A 39 -2.73 16.92 6.46
CA ASN A 39 -3.98 17.70 6.38
C ASN A 39 -4.13 18.44 5.05
N GLU A 40 -3.04 18.76 4.38
CA GLU A 40 -3.02 19.50 3.11
C GLU A 40 -3.07 18.59 1.87
N ILE A 41 -3.00 17.25 2.05
CA ILE A 41 -3.15 16.32 0.93
C ILE A 41 -4.55 16.52 0.33
N PRO A 42 -4.65 16.75 -0.99
CA PRO A 42 -5.94 16.92 -1.65
C PRO A 42 -6.80 15.65 -1.57
N TYR A 43 -8.10 15.81 -1.52
CA TYR A 43 -9.03 14.69 -1.70
C TYR A 43 -8.99 14.20 -3.14
N ALA A 44 -9.19 12.88 -3.33
CA ALA A 44 -9.40 12.33 -4.66
C ALA A 44 -10.70 12.89 -5.25
N THR A 45 -10.63 13.41 -6.47
CA THR A 45 -11.82 13.91 -7.18
C THR A 45 -12.49 12.79 -7.97
N GLU A 46 -13.78 12.97 -8.26
CA GLU A 46 -14.54 12.04 -9.12
C GLU A 46 -13.88 11.87 -10.50
N ASP A 47 -13.36 12.94 -11.07
CA ASP A 47 -12.74 12.90 -12.40
C ASP A 47 -11.40 12.16 -12.40
N GLU A 48 -10.60 12.30 -11.34
CA GLU A 48 -9.38 11.52 -11.15
C GLU A 48 -9.71 10.04 -10.99
N LEU A 49 -10.71 9.70 -10.18
CA LEU A 49 -11.14 8.31 -9.96
C LEU A 49 -11.71 7.67 -11.24
N LYS A 50 -12.43 8.41 -12.06
CA LYS A 50 -12.92 7.94 -13.37
C LYS A 50 -11.81 7.67 -14.40
N GLN A 51 -10.62 8.23 -14.20
CA GLN A 51 -9.46 8.03 -15.07
C GLN A 51 -8.47 7.03 -14.48
N CYS A 52 -8.62 6.67 -13.20
CA CYS A 52 -7.73 5.78 -12.48
C CYS A 52 -7.85 4.34 -12.97
N GLU A 53 -6.76 3.73 -13.38
CA GLU A 53 -6.71 2.30 -13.73
C GLU A 53 -6.20 1.44 -12.57
N ARG A 54 -5.32 1.99 -11.73
CA ARG A 54 -4.73 1.31 -10.57
C ARG A 54 -4.88 2.16 -9.32
N LEU A 55 -5.55 1.61 -8.33
CA LEU A 55 -5.74 2.25 -7.04
C LEU A 55 -4.86 1.58 -5.99
N PHE A 56 -4.02 2.35 -5.34
CA PHE A 56 -3.17 1.88 -4.24
C PHE A 56 -3.74 2.38 -2.92
N LEU A 57 -4.31 1.49 -2.11
CA LEU A 57 -4.78 1.81 -0.77
C LEU A 57 -3.57 1.91 0.15
N THR A 58 -3.34 3.08 0.71
CA THR A 58 -2.13 3.40 1.48
C THR A 58 -2.46 4.34 2.63
N GLY A 59 -1.45 4.94 3.23
CA GLY A 59 -1.60 5.93 4.29
C GLY A 59 -0.74 5.63 5.49
N GLY A 60 -1.33 5.57 6.68
CA GLY A 60 -0.71 5.05 7.89
C GLY A 60 -0.54 3.54 7.80
N GLU A 61 -1.46 2.79 8.41
CA GLU A 61 -1.49 1.33 8.28
C GLU A 61 -2.91 0.86 7.91
N PRO A 62 -3.20 0.66 6.62
CA PRO A 62 -4.54 0.30 6.15
C PRO A 62 -5.11 -0.97 6.78
N PHE A 63 -4.32 -2.04 6.91
CA PHE A 63 -4.78 -3.32 7.46
C PHE A 63 -5.24 -3.23 8.91
N ARG A 64 -4.76 -2.24 9.65
CA ARG A 64 -5.09 -2.08 11.06
C ARG A 64 -6.32 -1.22 11.29
N TYR A 65 -6.51 -0.20 10.48
CA TYR A 65 -7.49 0.85 10.74
C TYR A 65 -8.59 0.96 9.69
N THR A 66 -8.60 0.04 8.70
CA THR A 66 -9.53 0.12 7.58
C THR A 66 -9.99 -1.28 7.16
N ALA A 67 -11.26 -1.40 6.74
CA ALA A 67 -11.78 -2.57 6.06
C ALA A 67 -11.37 -2.52 4.57
N VAL A 68 -10.15 -2.95 4.28
CA VAL A 68 -9.51 -2.74 2.96
C VAL A 68 -10.24 -3.45 1.82
N ASP A 69 -10.81 -4.65 2.08
CA ASP A 69 -11.55 -5.40 1.06
C ASP A 69 -12.89 -4.73 0.72
N ASP A 70 -13.60 -4.20 1.73
CA ASP A 70 -14.84 -3.45 1.53
C ASP A 70 -14.59 -2.15 0.75
N LEU A 71 -13.47 -1.48 1.03
CA LEU A 71 -13.06 -0.31 0.26
C LEU A 71 -12.74 -0.67 -1.19
N ALA A 72 -12.01 -1.76 -1.40
CA ALA A 72 -11.68 -2.24 -2.74
C ALA A 72 -12.96 -2.57 -3.53
N GLU A 73 -13.91 -3.23 -2.89
CA GLU A 73 -15.24 -3.51 -3.46
C GLU A 73 -15.96 -2.23 -3.85
N TYR A 74 -16.03 -1.25 -2.93
CA TYR A 74 -16.68 0.04 -3.16
C TYR A 74 -16.10 0.74 -4.38
N TYR A 75 -14.77 0.87 -4.44
CA TYR A 75 -14.12 1.57 -5.54
C TYR A 75 -14.27 0.85 -6.87
N LYS A 76 -14.13 -0.47 -6.92
CA LYS A 76 -14.32 -1.26 -8.15
C LYS A 76 -15.76 -1.20 -8.67
N LYS A 77 -16.74 -1.25 -7.77
CA LYS A 77 -18.16 -1.14 -8.15
C LYS A 77 -18.52 0.27 -8.63
N ARG A 78 -17.99 1.29 -7.97
CA ARG A 78 -18.28 2.70 -8.28
C ARG A 78 -17.57 3.19 -9.54
N TYR A 79 -16.33 2.68 -9.77
CA TYR A 79 -15.45 3.11 -10.87
C TYR A 79 -14.94 1.89 -11.64
N PRO A 80 -15.71 1.41 -12.66
CA PRO A 80 -15.35 0.18 -13.41
C PRO A 80 -14.06 0.28 -14.22
N ASN A 81 -13.52 1.48 -14.39
CA ASN A 81 -12.20 1.73 -14.98
C ASN A 81 -11.05 1.31 -14.06
N ILE A 82 -11.26 1.18 -12.73
CA ILE A 82 -10.26 0.70 -11.79
C ILE A 82 -10.13 -0.81 -11.95
N LYS A 83 -9.05 -1.22 -12.62
CA LYS A 83 -8.75 -2.63 -12.94
C LYS A 83 -7.99 -3.34 -11.84
N GLN A 84 -7.23 -2.57 -11.05
CA GLN A 84 -6.37 -3.12 -10.01
C GLN A 84 -6.49 -2.30 -8.74
N VAL A 85 -6.69 -3.00 -7.61
CA VAL A 85 -6.58 -2.44 -6.27
C VAL A 85 -5.45 -3.17 -5.53
N ILE A 86 -4.46 -2.43 -5.08
CA ILE A 86 -3.29 -2.95 -4.37
C ILE A 86 -3.22 -2.28 -3.00
N VAL A 87 -3.02 -3.08 -1.95
CA VAL A 87 -2.91 -2.55 -0.58
C VAL A 87 -1.45 -2.48 -0.15
N TYR A 88 -1.04 -1.33 0.34
CA TYR A 88 0.26 -1.11 0.98
C TYR A 88 0.13 -1.30 2.48
N GLY A 89 1.03 -2.08 3.08
CA GLY A 89 1.05 -2.28 4.51
C GLY A 89 2.31 -2.99 4.98
N ASN A 90 2.35 -3.34 6.25
CA ASN A 90 3.39 -4.19 6.80
C ASN A 90 2.89 -5.62 7.01
N ALA A 91 3.81 -6.59 7.03
CA ALA A 91 3.47 -8.01 7.16
C ALA A 91 2.75 -8.34 8.49
N TYR A 92 3.13 -7.69 9.59
CA TYR A 92 2.51 -7.92 10.89
C TYR A 92 1.02 -7.54 10.92
N ASP A 93 0.66 -6.36 10.43
CA ASP A 93 -0.74 -5.94 10.46
C ASP A 93 -1.58 -6.67 9.38
N CYS A 94 -0.96 -7.08 8.27
CA CYS A 94 -1.59 -7.95 7.27
C CYS A 94 -1.96 -9.32 7.86
N GLU A 95 -1.02 -9.99 8.57
CA GLU A 95 -1.33 -11.25 9.27
C GLU A 95 -2.50 -11.08 10.24
N ARG A 96 -2.47 -10.03 11.05
CA ARG A 96 -3.55 -9.75 12.01
C ARG A 96 -4.90 -9.49 11.32
N TYR A 97 -4.88 -8.87 10.15
CA TYR A 97 -6.08 -8.68 9.35
C TYR A 97 -6.66 -10.03 8.92
N ILE A 98 -5.82 -10.93 8.39
CA ILE A 98 -6.21 -12.30 8.00
C ILE A 98 -6.75 -13.07 9.22
N MET A 99 -6.05 -13.05 10.34
CA MET A 99 -6.44 -13.76 11.57
C MET A 99 -7.80 -13.30 12.14
N LYS A 100 -8.21 -12.08 11.84
CA LYS A 100 -9.53 -11.54 12.22
C LYS A 100 -10.63 -11.84 11.19
N GLY A 101 -10.35 -12.68 10.20
CA GLY A 101 -11.30 -13.02 9.14
C GLY A 101 -11.31 -12.03 7.98
N GLY A 102 -10.32 -11.17 7.88
CA GLY A 102 -10.16 -10.27 6.71
C GLY A 102 -9.94 -11.07 5.43
N THR A 103 -10.52 -10.60 4.34
CA THR A 103 -10.49 -11.24 3.02
C THR A 103 -9.84 -10.33 1.98
N PHE A 104 -9.55 -10.89 0.81
CA PHE A 104 -8.96 -10.19 -0.33
C PHE A 104 -9.75 -10.46 -1.62
N ASN A 105 -11.08 -10.53 -1.54
CA ASN A 105 -11.96 -10.86 -2.67
C ASN A 105 -11.91 -9.80 -3.78
N TYR A 106 -11.69 -8.54 -3.41
CA TYR A 106 -11.67 -7.40 -4.32
C TYR A 106 -10.29 -6.77 -4.47
N ILE A 107 -9.27 -7.34 -3.80
CA ILE A 107 -7.88 -6.89 -3.85
C ILE A 107 -7.13 -7.71 -4.89
N ASP A 108 -6.35 -7.07 -5.74
CA ASP A 108 -5.57 -7.72 -6.81
C ASP A 108 -4.11 -7.95 -6.43
N GLY A 109 -3.65 -7.32 -5.36
CA GLY A 109 -2.28 -7.48 -4.90
C GLY A 109 -1.97 -6.80 -3.58
N LEU A 110 -0.89 -7.25 -2.97
CA LEU A 110 -0.36 -6.75 -1.72
C LEU A 110 1.04 -6.17 -1.94
N SER A 111 1.29 -5.02 -1.38
CA SER A 111 2.60 -4.39 -1.33
C SER A 111 3.05 -4.36 0.13
N LEU A 112 3.61 -5.46 0.60
CA LEU A 112 3.97 -5.65 1.99
C LEU A 112 5.40 -5.22 2.26
N SER A 113 5.67 -4.81 3.50
CA SER A 113 7.01 -4.48 3.96
C SER A 113 7.37 -5.26 5.22
N ILE A 114 8.62 -5.72 5.27
CA ILE A 114 9.28 -6.31 6.43
C ILE A 114 10.28 -5.26 6.95
N LYS A 115 9.96 -4.66 8.09
CA LYS A 115 10.74 -3.59 8.71
C LYS A 115 11.18 -3.94 10.14
N SER A 116 10.81 -5.11 10.63
CA SER A 116 11.14 -5.62 11.95
C SER A 116 11.20 -7.15 11.94
N LYS A 117 11.84 -7.73 12.97
CA LYS A 117 11.84 -9.19 13.18
C LYS A 117 10.42 -9.75 13.26
N LYS A 118 9.51 -9.00 13.87
CA LYS A 118 8.11 -9.41 13.99
C LYS A 118 7.41 -9.43 12.64
N ASP A 119 7.67 -8.49 11.74
CA ASP A 119 7.16 -8.56 10.37
C ASP A 119 7.67 -9.79 9.63
N LYS A 120 8.96 -10.13 9.85
CA LYS A 120 9.57 -11.32 9.26
C LYS A 120 8.85 -12.60 9.75
N GLU A 121 8.68 -12.76 11.05
CA GLU A 121 7.99 -13.90 11.65
C GLU A 121 6.55 -14.04 11.15
N CYS A 122 5.83 -12.92 11.05
CA CYS A 122 4.48 -12.87 10.52
C CYS A 122 4.42 -13.23 9.02
N MET A 123 5.38 -12.78 8.21
CA MET A 123 5.45 -13.19 6.81
C MET A 123 5.72 -14.68 6.67
N GLU A 124 6.62 -15.22 7.48
CA GLU A 124 6.92 -16.66 7.53
C GLU A 124 5.71 -17.49 7.95
N SER A 125 4.89 -17.00 8.89
CA SER A 125 3.62 -17.62 9.27
C SER A 125 2.61 -17.56 8.13
N MET A 126 2.38 -16.38 7.59
CA MET A 126 1.41 -16.18 6.51
C MET A 126 1.65 -17.09 5.30
N VAL A 127 2.91 -17.23 4.85
CA VAL A 127 3.20 -18.06 3.67
C VAL A 127 3.08 -19.56 3.93
N ARG A 128 3.08 -20.00 5.19
CA ARG A 128 2.81 -21.39 5.56
C ARG A 128 1.31 -21.68 5.66
N ASP A 129 0.56 -20.72 6.19
CA ASP A 129 -0.78 -20.96 6.69
C ASP A 129 -1.88 -20.35 5.80
N TYR A 130 -1.49 -19.48 4.85
CA TYR A 130 -2.42 -18.77 3.98
C TYR A 130 -2.00 -18.87 2.51
N GLU A 131 -2.94 -19.25 1.67
CA GLU A 131 -2.77 -19.28 0.22
C GLU A 131 -3.13 -17.91 -0.37
N PHE A 132 -2.16 -17.25 -0.98
CA PHE A 132 -2.35 -15.97 -1.69
C PHE A 132 -2.85 -16.19 -3.12
N GLU A 133 -3.73 -17.19 -3.31
CA GLU A 133 -4.34 -17.46 -4.61
C GLU A 133 -5.24 -16.29 -5.03
N GLY A 134 -5.20 -15.97 -6.30
CA GLY A 134 -5.97 -14.83 -6.83
C GLY A 134 -5.25 -13.48 -6.75
N LEU A 135 -4.30 -13.32 -5.86
CA LEU A 135 -3.50 -12.10 -5.76
C LEU A 135 -2.32 -12.15 -6.75
N LYS A 136 -2.42 -11.40 -7.85
CA LYS A 136 -1.47 -11.46 -8.98
C LYS A 136 -0.36 -10.42 -8.96
N HIS A 137 -0.48 -9.40 -8.09
CA HIS A 137 0.41 -8.23 -8.10
C HIS A 137 1.06 -8.00 -6.74
N ASN A 138 1.64 -9.08 -6.17
CA ASN A 138 2.24 -9.01 -4.85
C ASN A 138 3.70 -8.56 -4.90
N ARG A 139 4.07 -7.68 -3.97
CA ARG A 139 5.43 -7.17 -3.76
C ARG A 139 5.80 -7.29 -2.30
N LEU A 140 7.03 -7.67 -2.03
CA LEU A 140 7.60 -7.72 -0.69
C LEU A 140 8.85 -6.84 -0.63
N TYR A 141 8.81 -5.82 0.20
CA TYR A 141 9.94 -4.94 0.45
C TYR A 141 10.62 -5.35 1.76
N VAL A 142 11.86 -5.79 1.69
CA VAL A 142 12.64 -6.28 2.82
C VAL A 142 13.69 -5.23 3.19
N PHE A 143 13.63 -4.74 4.42
CA PHE A 143 14.57 -3.79 4.99
C PHE A 143 15.56 -4.49 5.94
N ASP A 144 16.75 -3.90 6.12
CA ASP A 144 17.75 -4.31 7.10
C ASP A 144 18.12 -5.81 7.05
N ASN A 145 18.12 -6.41 5.85
CA ASN A 145 18.42 -7.84 5.63
C ASN A 145 17.49 -8.79 6.41
N LEU A 146 16.26 -8.37 6.71
CA LEU A 146 15.27 -9.17 7.43
C LEU A 146 14.55 -10.19 6.52
N MET A 147 15.26 -10.78 5.57
CA MET A 147 14.67 -11.77 4.66
C MET A 147 14.10 -12.96 5.43
N PRO A 148 12.87 -13.40 5.16
CA PRO A 148 12.31 -14.64 5.68
C PRO A 148 13.22 -15.83 5.39
N THR A 149 13.29 -16.77 6.33
CA THR A 149 14.18 -17.94 6.25
C THR A 149 13.40 -19.23 6.47
N GLY A 150 13.81 -20.30 5.77
CA GLY A 150 13.17 -21.61 5.91
C GLY A 150 11.76 -21.70 5.34
N VAL A 151 11.35 -20.74 4.52
CA VAL A 151 10.06 -20.75 3.81
C VAL A 151 10.27 -20.26 2.38
N GLU A 152 9.48 -20.79 1.46
CA GLU A 152 9.31 -20.21 0.14
C GLU A 152 8.27 -19.10 0.19
N ILE A 153 8.44 -18.07 -0.62
CA ILE A 153 7.49 -16.94 -0.71
C ILE A 153 6.96 -16.90 -2.14
N PRO A 154 6.03 -17.80 -2.46
CA PRO A 154 5.46 -17.85 -3.79
C PRO A 154 4.62 -16.59 -4.06
N ASN A 155 4.49 -16.23 -5.31
CA ASN A 155 3.62 -15.15 -5.79
C ASN A 155 4.00 -13.72 -5.33
N PHE A 156 5.19 -13.51 -4.77
CA PHE A 156 5.69 -12.19 -4.42
C PHE A 156 6.96 -11.84 -5.21
N ALA A 157 6.98 -10.68 -5.84
CA ALA A 157 8.21 -10.06 -6.30
C ALA A 157 8.94 -9.43 -5.10
N ILE A 158 10.17 -9.88 -4.83
CA ILE A 158 10.92 -9.51 -3.63
C ILE A 158 11.94 -8.42 -3.96
N TYR A 159 11.96 -7.37 -3.14
CA TYR A 159 12.86 -6.23 -3.27
C TYR A 159 13.59 -5.97 -1.95
N ASN A 160 14.91 -6.12 -1.95
CA ASN A 160 15.74 -5.65 -0.85
C ASN A 160 15.84 -4.11 -0.92
N ARG A 161 15.59 -3.44 0.20
CA ARG A 161 15.58 -1.98 0.30
C ARG A 161 16.45 -1.50 1.45
N ALA A 162 17.22 -0.45 1.18
CA ALA A 162 17.76 0.40 2.23
C ALA A 162 16.76 1.49 2.58
N TRP A 163 16.84 2.02 3.79
CA TRP A 163 16.11 3.23 4.17
C TRP A 163 16.65 4.41 3.34
N GLN A 164 15.81 4.94 2.49
CA GLN A 164 16.16 6.14 1.70
C GLN A 164 15.96 7.38 2.57
N SER A 165 16.79 8.39 2.37
CA SER A 165 16.52 9.70 2.94
C SER A 165 15.25 10.29 2.29
N LEU A 166 14.54 11.15 3.02
CA LEU A 166 13.32 11.78 2.49
C LEU A 166 13.63 12.66 1.27
N ASP A 167 14.84 13.19 1.15
CA ASP A 167 15.28 14.01 0.03
C ASP A 167 15.51 13.21 -1.26
N GLU A 168 15.71 11.89 -1.13
CA GLU A 168 15.93 10.98 -2.28
C GLU A 168 14.61 10.37 -2.80
N TYR A 169 13.52 10.53 -2.04
CA TYR A 169 12.23 9.97 -2.45
C TYR A 169 11.65 10.76 -3.62
N LYS A 170 11.34 10.05 -4.70
CA LYS A 170 10.63 10.61 -5.86
C LYS A 170 9.38 9.76 -6.14
N PRO A 171 8.18 10.36 -6.12
CA PRO A 171 6.98 9.68 -6.59
C PRO A 171 7.14 9.29 -8.06
N ALA A 172 6.52 8.19 -8.48
CA ALA A 172 6.46 7.82 -9.89
C ALA A 172 5.72 8.89 -10.70
N ASP A 173 6.21 9.18 -11.91
CA ASP A 173 5.69 10.27 -12.75
C ASP A 173 4.22 10.11 -13.18
N ASP A 174 3.72 8.87 -13.21
CA ASP A 174 2.34 8.51 -13.59
C ASP A 174 1.40 8.35 -12.40
N SER A 175 1.85 8.74 -11.20
CA SER A 175 1.12 8.56 -9.95
C SER A 175 0.84 9.88 -9.25
N ILE A 176 -0.32 9.97 -8.63
CA ILE A 176 -0.65 11.07 -7.71
C ILE A 176 -0.98 10.52 -6.33
N PHE A 177 -0.76 11.37 -5.31
CA PHE A 177 -1.13 11.06 -3.93
C PHE A 177 -2.36 11.87 -3.53
N ARG A 178 -3.38 11.19 -3.03
CA ARG A 178 -4.66 11.78 -2.62
C ARG A 178 -5.11 11.17 -1.30
N LYS A 179 -6.03 11.82 -0.60
CA LYS A 179 -6.72 11.24 0.54
C LYS A 179 -8.17 10.89 0.21
N MET A 180 -8.67 9.91 0.91
CA MET A 180 -10.07 9.50 0.84
C MET A 180 -10.97 10.59 1.44
N CYS A 181 -12.14 10.84 0.85
CA CYS A 181 -13.19 11.71 1.38
C CYS A 181 -13.83 11.11 2.63
#